data_78ce11d60e70f234fdb02a31faf566d3
#
_entry.id   78ce11d60e70f234fdb02a31faf566d3
#
_cell.length_a   1.000
_cell.length_b   1.000
_cell.length_c   1.000
_cell.angle_alpha   90.00
_cell.angle_beta   90.00
_cell.angle_gamma   90.00
#
_symmetry.space_group_name_H-M   'P 1'
#
loop_
_entity.id
_entity.type
_entity.pdbx_description
1 polymer ?
#
loop_
_entity_poly.entity_id
_entity_poly.type
_entity_poly.pdbx_seq_one_letter_code
_entity_poly.pdbx_strand_id
1 'polypeptide(L)'
;MAVQILSRRSSVLHDRPFPIRLGSAELAVNNNSSDPGLFFADNTAAPSTGLVKIGPISVGTAAPNASAVGFTSNSKGESWLDTNSTHILKVFDGTSWQMVKAVASIHAGVPTNPVDGQLHYNKTTNKLVIYDLATTGWINIGP
;
A
#
# COMPACT_ATOMS: atom_id res chain seq x y z
N MET A 1 5.04 36.40 -10.18
CA MET A 1 6.07 35.42 -10.54
C MET A 1 5.34 34.22 -11.13
N ALA A 2 5.62 33.86 -12.39
CA ALA A 2 4.99 32.68 -13.00
C ALA A 2 5.68 31.43 -12.46
N VAL A 3 4.90 30.51 -11.89
CA VAL A 3 5.44 29.20 -11.46
C VAL A 3 5.44 28.29 -12.68
N GLN A 4 6.59 27.89 -13.15
CA GLN A 4 6.72 26.91 -14.22
C GLN A 4 6.73 25.51 -13.58
N ILE A 5 5.73 24.71 -13.86
CA ILE A 5 5.70 23.30 -13.50
C ILE A 5 6.39 22.52 -14.62
N LEU A 6 7.57 22.00 -14.33
CA LEU A 6 8.26 21.07 -15.24
C LEU A 6 7.64 19.70 -15.11
N SER A 7 7.33 19.05 -16.23
CA SER A 7 6.79 17.70 -16.23
C SER A 7 7.57 16.80 -17.17
N ARG A 8 7.93 15.62 -16.70
CA ARG A 8 8.42 14.51 -17.53
C ARG A 8 7.27 13.56 -17.82
N ARG A 9 7.27 12.93 -18.98
CA ARG A 9 6.20 12.02 -19.39
C ARG A 9 6.75 10.72 -19.91
N SER A 10 6.06 9.63 -19.57
CA SER A 10 6.22 8.30 -20.17
C SER A 10 4.86 7.68 -20.46
N SER A 11 4.80 6.81 -21.42
CA SER A 11 3.65 5.93 -21.71
C SER A 11 4.06 4.45 -21.63
N VAL A 12 5.28 4.18 -21.19
CA VAL A 12 5.81 2.83 -21.07
C VAL A 12 5.31 2.21 -19.76
N LEU A 13 4.80 1.00 -19.84
CA LEU A 13 4.34 0.25 -18.68
C LEU A 13 5.48 0.10 -17.66
N HIS A 14 5.19 0.39 -16.38
CA HIS A 14 6.14 0.33 -15.25
C HIS A 14 7.37 1.25 -15.36
N ASP A 15 7.35 2.23 -16.27
CA ASP A 15 8.43 3.22 -16.35
C ASP A 15 8.22 4.31 -15.29
N ARG A 16 8.99 4.23 -14.23
CA ARG A 16 9.01 5.19 -13.13
C ARG A 16 10.27 6.04 -13.19
N PRO A 17 10.18 7.35 -12.95
CA PRO A 17 11.35 8.22 -12.95
C PRO A 17 12.30 7.86 -11.81
N PHE A 18 13.62 8.00 -12.04
CA PHE A 18 14.58 7.92 -10.96
C PHE A 18 14.47 9.17 -10.09
N PRO A 19 14.31 9.06 -8.75
CA PRO A 19 14.17 10.22 -7.86
C PRO A 19 15.29 11.24 -8.02
N ILE A 20 16.53 10.77 -8.14
CA ILE A 20 17.72 11.62 -8.30
C ILE A 20 17.69 12.47 -9.59
N ARG A 21 16.86 12.13 -10.57
CA ARG A 21 16.73 12.85 -11.83
C ARG A 21 15.59 13.85 -11.82
N LEU A 22 14.79 13.88 -10.76
CA LEU A 22 13.71 14.85 -10.56
C LEU A 22 14.26 16.04 -9.78
N GLY A 23 14.09 17.23 -10.33
CA GLY A 23 14.38 18.46 -9.63
C GLY A 23 13.39 18.72 -8.49
N SER A 24 13.72 19.68 -7.62
CA SER A 24 12.80 20.15 -6.59
C SER A 24 11.50 20.65 -7.22
N ALA A 25 10.36 20.14 -6.77
CA ALA A 25 9.03 20.41 -7.31
C ALA A 25 8.81 19.99 -8.77
N GLU A 26 9.68 19.16 -9.34
CA GLU A 26 9.45 18.55 -10.65
C GLU A 26 8.49 17.39 -10.54
N LEU A 27 7.51 17.35 -11.46
CA LEU A 27 6.55 16.27 -11.58
C LEU A 27 6.87 15.39 -12.78
N ALA A 28 6.68 14.09 -12.63
CA ALA A 28 6.71 13.16 -13.74
C ALA A 28 5.37 12.42 -13.85
N VAL A 29 4.94 12.14 -15.08
CA VAL A 29 3.67 11.48 -15.37
C VAL A 29 3.94 10.22 -16.16
N ASN A 30 3.46 9.08 -15.70
CA ASN A 30 3.25 7.91 -16.54
C ASN A 30 1.77 7.83 -16.88
N ASN A 31 1.43 7.90 -18.17
CA ASN A 31 0.07 7.82 -18.66
C ASN A 31 -0.30 6.47 -19.28
N ASN A 32 0.51 5.43 -19.03
CA ASN A 32 0.17 4.07 -19.40
C ASN A 32 -1.11 3.64 -18.68
N SER A 33 -2.09 3.11 -19.43
CA SER A 33 -3.41 2.76 -18.86
C SER A 33 -3.38 1.66 -17.79
N SER A 34 -2.34 0.84 -17.78
CA SER A 34 -2.20 -0.28 -16.83
C SER A 34 -1.42 0.08 -15.56
N ASP A 35 -0.61 1.15 -15.58
CA ASP A 35 0.09 1.65 -14.39
C ASP A 35 0.24 3.18 -14.45
N PRO A 36 -0.88 3.93 -14.47
CA PRO A 36 -0.82 5.38 -14.51
C PRO A 36 -0.37 5.95 -13.18
N GLY A 37 0.32 7.07 -13.21
CA GLY A 37 0.74 7.75 -11.99
C GLY A 37 1.36 9.10 -12.23
N LEU A 38 1.20 9.95 -11.20
CA LEU A 38 1.94 11.19 -11.03
C LEU A 38 3.03 10.93 -10.00
N PHE A 39 4.24 11.35 -10.28
CA PHE A 39 5.40 11.07 -9.44
C PHE A 39 6.13 12.36 -9.08
N PHE A 40 6.69 12.40 -7.87
CA PHE A 40 7.65 13.42 -7.44
C PHE A 40 8.71 12.77 -6.54
N ALA A 41 9.88 13.41 -6.47
CA ALA A 41 10.94 12.94 -5.59
C ALA A 41 10.60 13.25 -4.13
N ASP A 42 10.82 12.27 -3.25
CA ASP A 42 10.80 12.50 -1.81
C ASP A 42 12.10 13.21 -1.40
N ASN A 43 12.01 14.51 -1.15
CA ASN A 43 13.17 15.35 -0.82
C ASN A 43 13.53 15.34 0.67
N THR A 44 13.23 14.26 1.38
CA THR A 44 13.59 14.12 2.81
C THR A 44 15.10 14.07 3.04
N ALA A 45 15.89 13.76 2.00
CA ALA A 45 17.35 13.84 1.99
C ALA A 45 17.84 14.15 0.56
N ALA A 46 18.92 14.89 0.42
CA ALA A 46 19.57 15.14 -0.87
C ALA A 46 20.84 14.28 -1.01
N PRO A 47 21.02 13.53 -2.11
CA PRO A 47 20.09 13.35 -3.22
C PRO A 47 18.89 12.50 -2.81
N SER A 48 17.68 12.85 -3.32
CA SER A 48 16.48 12.08 -3.04
C SER A 48 16.62 10.64 -3.52
N THR A 49 16.33 9.70 -2.62
CA THR A 49 16.34 8.27 -2.90
C THR A 49 14.94 7.68 -2.96
N GLY A 50 13.94 8.44 -2.52
CA GLY A 50 12.54 8.05 -2.48
C GLY A 50 11.72 8.67 -3.59
N LEU A 51 10.73 7.91 -4.07
CA LEU A 51 9.75 8.34 -5.05
C LEU A 51 8.36 8.24 -4.44
N VAL A 52 7.57 9.30 -4.58
CA VAL A 52 6.16 9.31 -4.18
C VAL A 52 5.30 9.19 -5.43
N LYS A 53 4.37 8.23 -5.44
CA LYS A 53 3.35 8.06 -6.47
C LYS A 53 2.01 8.59 -5.97
N ILE A 54 1.38 9.44 -6.76
CA ILE A 54 -0.04 9.81 -6.62
C ILE A 54 -0.77 9.24 -7.82
N GLY A 55 -1.77 8.43 -7.58
CA GLY A 55 -2.51 7.82 -8.67
C GLY A 55 -3.62 6.91 -8.18
N PRO A 56 -4.39 6.35 -9.11
CA PRO A 56 -5.41 5.37 -8.78
C PRO A 56 -4.78 4.12 -8.14
N ILE A 57 -5.62 3.32 -7.48
CA ILE A 57 -5.23 1.98 -7.04
C ILE A 57 -4.84 1.17 -8.28
N SER A 58 -3.67 0.58 -8.27
CA SER A 58 -3.25 -0.35 -9.32
C SER A 58 -4.10 -1.62 -9.23
N VAL A 59 -4.51 -2.16 -10.39
CA VAL A 59 -5.36 -3.35 -10.46
C VAL A 59 -4.69 -4.38 -11.37
N GLY A 60 -4.50 -5.60 -10.90
CA GLY A 60 -3.90 -6.66 -11.72
C GLY A 60 -3.49 -7.89 -10.94
N THR A 61 -3.06 -8.92 -11.67
CA THR A 61 -2.59 -10.19 -11.10
C THR A 61 -1.11 -10.15 -10.68
N ALA A 62 -0.34 -9.18 -11.18
CA ALA A 62 1.04 -8.93 -10.79
C ALA A 62 1.12 -7.64 -9.97
N ALA A 63 2.03 -7.61 -9.01
CA ALA A 63 2.27 -6.42 -8.21
C ALA A 63 2.70 -5.23 -9.09
N PRO A 64 2.27 -4.00 -8.77
CA PRO A 64 2.75 -2.82 -9.46
C PRO A 64 4.28 -2.78 -9.48
N ASN A 65 4.83 -2.39 -10.61
CA ASN A 65 6.28 -2.31 -10.81
C ASN A 65 7.04 -3.64 -10.70
N ALA A 66 6.35 -4.79 -10.79
CA ALA A 66 6.99 -6.12 -10.73
C ALA A 66 8.01 -6.35 -11.88
N SER A 67 7.83 -5.67 -13.01
CA SER A 67 8.73 -5.69 -14.16
C SER A 67 9.21 -4.27 -14.47
N ALA A 68 9.89 -3.65 -13.51
CA ALA A 68 10.32 -2.27 -13.58
C ALA A 68 11.19 -1.97 -14.81
N VAL A 69 10.87 -0.89 -15.51
CA VAL A 69 11.68 -0.33 -16.62
C VAL A 69 12.57 0.81 -16.11
N GLY A 70 12.07 1.58 -15.14
CA GLY A 70 12.77 2.69 -14.50
C GLY A 70 13.14 2.38 -13.05
N PHE A 71 12.77 3.28 -12.14
CA PHE A 71 13.02 3.12 -10.72
C PHE A 71 12.27 1.89 -10.16
N THR A 72 12.99 1.02 -9.47
CA THR A 72 12.51 -0.33 -9.13
C THR A 72 11.67 -0.42 -7.85
N SER A 73 11.67 0.63 -7.01
CA SER A 73 10.89 0.60 -5.77
C SER A 73 9.47 1.14 -5.95
N ASN A 74 8.57 0.74 -5.06
CA ASN A 74 7.24 1.29 -4.92
C ASN A 74 7.22 2.39 -3.87
N SER A 75 6.25 3.30 -3.95
CA SER A 75 6.06 4.33 -2.95
C SER A 75 5.39 3.76 -1.70
N LYS A 76 5.86 4.11 -0.52
CA LYS A 76 5.18 3.76 0.73
C LYS A 76 3.76 4.31 0.72
N GLY A 77 2.78 3.48 1.01
CA GLY A 77 1.36 3.82 0.92
C GLY A 77 0.72 3.57 -0.45
N GLU A 78 1.50 3.18 -1.46
CA GLU A 78 0.96 2.79 -2.76
C GLU A 78 0.02 1.59 -2.61
N SER A 79 -1.13 1.63 -3.29
CA SER A 79 -2.19 0.63 -3.12
C SER A 79 -2.35 -0.22 -4.39
N TRP A 80 -2.64 -1.49 -4.19
CA TRP A 80 -2.83 -2.47 -5.24
C TRP A 80 -3.98 -3.42 -4.93
N LEU A 81 -4.94 -3.52 -5.85
CA LEU A 81 -5.95 -4.57 -5.85
C LEU A 81 -5.40 -5.78 -6.62
N ASP A 82 -4.93 -6.76 -5.87
CA ASP A 82 -4.47 -8.04 -6.41
C ASP A 82 -5.69 -8.86 -6.85
N THR A 83 -5.83 -9.06 -8.15
CA THR A 83 -6.95 -9.81 -8.74
C THR A 83 -6.66 -11.31 -8.88
N ASN A 84 -5.52 -11.77 -8.36
CA ASN A 84 -5.18 -13.18 -8.33
C ASN A 84 -6.09 -13.90 -7.31
N SER A 85 -6.91 -14.80 -7.72
CA SER A 85 -7.81 -15.64 -6.92
C SER A 85 -8.91 -14.94 -6.10
N THR A 86 -8.62 -13.95 -5.25
CA THR A 86 -9.56 -13.49 -4.21
C THR A 86 -9.78 -11.98 -4.12
N HIS A 87 -9.23 -11.18 -5.03
CA HIS A 87 -9.36 -9.71 -5.02
C HIS A 87 -8.97 -9.10 -3.67
N ILE A 88 -7.67 -9.11 -3.37
CA ILE A 88 -7.13 -8.63 -2.10
C ILE A 88 -6.56 -7.23 -2.27
N LEU A 89 -7.03 -6.27 -1.47
CA LEU A 89 -6.38 -4.97 -1.37
C LEU A 89 -5.08 -5.08 -0.58
N LYS A 90 -4.00 -4.57 -1.16
CA LYS A 90 -2.68 -4.51 -0.54
C LYS A 90 -2.15 -3.09 -0.53
N VAL A 91 -1.33 -2.76 0.46
CA VAL A 91 -0.60 -1.48 0.57
C VAL A 91 0.88 -1.77 0.74
N PHE A 92 1.72 -1.01 0.04
CA PHE A 92 3.16 -1.12 0.17
C PHE A 92 3.64 -0.40 1.44
N ASP A 93 4.31 -1.11 2.34
CA ASP A 93 4.78 -0.56 3.62
C ASP A 93 6.15 0.13 3.56
N GLY A 94 6.76 0.15 2.37
CA GLY A 94 8.12 0.61 2.11
C GLY A 94 9.12 -0.51 1.85
N THR A 95 8.74 -1.77 2.12
CA THR A 95 9.57 -2.98 1.94
C THR A 95 8.82 -4.06 1.18
N SER A 96 7.55 -4.26 1.49
CA SER A 96 6.73 -5.33 0.93
C SER A 96 5.25 -4.93 0.83
N TRP A 97 4.49 -5.70 0.05
CA TRP A 97 3.05 -5.53 -0.10
C TRP A 97 2.31 -6.21 1.06
N GLN A 98 1.71 -5.41 1.93
CA GLN A 98 0.91 -5.87 3.06
C GLN A 98 -0.55 -5.95 2.67
N MET A 99 -1.19 -7.05 3.01
CA MET A 99 -2.63 -7.23 2.83
C MET A 99 -3.38 -6.27 3.77
N VAL A 100 -4.28 -5.45 3.21
CA VAL A 100 -5.25 -4.71 4.02
C VAL A 100 -6.31 -5.69 4.47
N LYS A 101 -6.16 -6.15 5.68
CA LYS A 101 -7.10 -7.08 6.29
C LYS A 101 -8.15 -6.30 7.05
N ALA A 102 -9.42 -6.34 6.61
CA ALA A 102 -10.53 -6.20 7.56
C ALA A 102 -10.61 -7.55 8.30
N VAL A 103 -10.02 -7.71 9.47
CA VAL A 103 -9.73 -9.07 9.90
C VAL A 103 -10.12 -9.31 11.33
N ALA A 104 -10.87 -10.37 11.47
CA ALA A 104 -10.66 -11.23 12.62
C ALA A 104 -9.19 -11.68 12.64
N SER A 105 -8.41 -11.30 13.62
CA SER A 105 -7.09 -11.88 13.84
C SER A 105 -7.23 -13.39 14.08
N ILE A 106 -6.32 -14.19 13.55
CA ILE A 106 -6.42 -15.66 13.64
C ILE A 106 -5.14 -16.18 14.30
N HIS A 107 -5.22 -16.53 15.58
CA HIS A 107 -4.10 -17.07 16.38
C HIS A 107 -4.55 -18.19 17.31
N ALA A 108 -3.58 -18.88 17.91
CA ALA A 108 -3.82 -19.84 18.99
C ALA A 108 -4.23 -19.16 20.32
N GLY A 109 -3.80 -17.92 20.55
CA GLY A 109 -4.16 -17.10 21.71
C GLY A 109 -4.94 -15.87 21.31
N VAL A 110 -5.28 -15.01 22.28
CA VAL A 110 -5.93 -13.71 22.02
C VAL A 110 -4.87 -12.62 21.83
N PRO A 111 -5.15 -11.56 21.01
CA PRO A 111 -4.25 -10.42 20.87
C PRO A 111 -3.97 -9.72 22.19
N THR A 112 -2.73 -9.25 22.38
CA THR A 112 -2.28 -8.63 23.66
C THR A 112 -2.71 -7.17 23.81
N ASN A 113 -2.96 -6.46 22.71
CA ASN A 113 -3.42 -5.07 22.71
C ASN A 113 -4.65 -4.95 21.80
N PRO A 114 -5.79 -5.48 22.21
CA PRO A 114 -6.99 -5.44 21.40
C PRO A 114 -7.60 -4.04 21.39
N VAL A 115 -8.30 -3.71 20.29
CA VAL A 115 -9.15 -2.52 20.18
C VAL A 115 -10.61 -2.90 20.29
N ASP A 116 -11.42 -1.97 20.77
CA ASP A 116 -12.86 -2.20 20.91
C ASP A 116 -13.50 -2.62 19.58
N GLY A 117 -14.35 -3.62 19.61
CA GLY A 117 -14.96 -4.21 18.43
C GLY A 117 -14.03 -5.11 17.59
N GLN A 118 -12.81 -5.37 18.02
CA GLN A 118 -11.89 -6.23 17.28
C GLN A 118 -12.39 -7.67 17.25
N LEU A 119 -12.50 -8.24 16.05
CA LEU A 119 -12.80 -9.65 15.87
C LEU A 119 -11.54 -10.51 15.95
N HIS A 120 -11.66 -11.67 16.57
CA HIS A 120 -10.59 -12.66 16.67
C HIS A 120 -11.15 -14.09 16.59
N TYR A 121 -10.53 -14.92 15.73
CA TYR A 121 -10.78 -16.35 15.74
C TYR A 121 -9.69 -17.08 16.51
N ASN A 122 -10.03 -17.61 17.67
CA ASN A 122 -9.12 -18.34 18.52
C ASN A 122 -9.02 -19.81 18.05
N LYS A 123 -7.87 -20.17 17.48
CA LYS A 123 -7.62 -21.53 16.97
C LYS A 123 -7.56 -22.60 18.05
N THR A 124 -7.25 -22.25 19.30
CA THR A 124 -7.18 -23.20 20.41
C THR A 124 -8.57 -23.61 20.86
N THR A 125 -9.50 -22.65 20.93
CA THR A 125 -10.86 -22.88 21.39
C THR A 125 -11.86 -23.08 20.26
N ASN A 126 -11.45 -22.85 19.00
CA ASN A 126 -12.31 -22.85 17.80
C ASN A 126 -13.48 -21.87 17.91
N LYS A 127 -13.25 -20.70 18.52
CA LYS A 127 -14.29 -19.71 18.73
C LYS A 127 -14.01 -18.40 18.04
N LEU A 128 -15.04 -17.80 17.46
CA LEU A 128 -15.02 -16.41 17.04
C LEU A 128 -15.42 -15.54 18.23
N VAL A 129 -14.57 -14.57 18.55
CA VAL A 129 -14.75 -13.65 19.68
C VAL A 129 -14.63 -12.21 19.23
N ILE A 130 -15.29 -11.30 19.92
CA ILE A 130 -15.17 -9.85 19.77
C ILE A 130 -14.62 -9.26 21.07
N TYR A 131 -13.72 -8.28 20.95
CA TYR A 131 -13.26 -7.56 22.15
C TYR A 131 -14.23 -6.45 22.49
N ASP A 132 -14.63 -6.41 23.75
CA ASP A 132 -15.48 -5.35 24.32
C ASP A 132 -14.69 -4.59 25.38
N LEU A 133 -14.41 -3.33 25.11
CA LEU A 133 -13.65 -2.47 26.00
C LEU A 133 -14.42 -2.19 27.31
N ALA A 134 -15.76 -2.16 27.27
CA ALA A 134 -16.58 -1.89 28.45
C ALA A 134 -16.46 -3.02 29.50
N THR A 135 -16.34 -4.26 29.03
CA THR A 135 -16.13 -5.44 29.89
C THR A 135 -14.66 -5.80 30.02
N THR A 136 -13.76 -5.12 29.30
CA THR A 136 -12.32 -5.42 29.20
C THR A 136 -12.04 -6.89 28.85
N GLY A 137 -12.89 -7.49 28.05
CA GLY A 137 -12.83 -8.91 27.76
C GLY A 137 -13.21 -9.32 26.33
N TRP A 138 -12.89 -10.56 26.01
CA TRP A 138 -13.27 -11.19 24.76
C TRP A 138 -14.60 -11.92 24.92
N ILE A 139 -15.61 -11.49 24.17
CA ILE A 139 -16.95 -12.07 24.20
C ILE A 139 -17.07 -13.07 23.06
N ASN A 140 -17.51 -14.30 23.36
CA ASN A 140 -17.80 -15.30 22.35
C ASN A 140 -19.05 -14.93 21.55
N ILE A 141 -18.93 -14.85 20.21
CA ILE A 141 -20.03 -14.52 19.28
C ILE A 141 -20.34 -15.64 18.30
N GLY A 142 -19.65 -16.76 18.41
CA GLY A 142 -19.88 -17.95 17.60
C GLY A 142 -20.25 -19.16 18.46
N PRO A 143 -20.79 -20.21 17.81
CA PRO A 143 -21.14 -21.44 18.48
C PRO A 143 -19.91 -22.14 19.08
#